data_7cbc767c015703379dac49a44b60547a
#
_entry.id   7cbc767c015703379dac49a44b60547a
#
_cell.length_a   1.000
_cell.length_b   1.000
_cell.length_c   1.000
_cell.angle_alpha   90.00
_cell.angle_beta   90.00
_cell.angle_gamma   90.00
#
_symmetry.space_group_name_H-M   'P 1'
#
loop_
_entity.id
_entity.type
_entity.pdbx_description
1 polymer ?
#
loop_
_entity_poly.entity_id
_entity_poly.type
_entity_poly.pdbx_seq_one_letter_code
_entity_poly.pdbx_strand_id
1 'polypeptide(L)'
;MSYLSLIYRQQGMCLSKRHLSWQEWQIIYPDYISSLDNWSCEDLTDFLQEEYPDLSPDAATQIACAINNNTDYLLVFEESSPRQGYN
;
A
#
# COMPACT_ATOMS: atom_id res chain seq x y z
N MET A 1 -8.93 -15.18 -8.67
CA MET A 1 -7.82 -14.77 -7.81
C MET A 1 -7.54 -13.31 -8.02
N SER A 2 -7.27 -12.64 -6.94
CA SER A 2 -7.03 -11.20 -7.01
C SER A 2 -5.55 -10.91 -6.87
N TYR A 3 -5.06 -10.04 -7.74
CA TYR A 3 -3.70 -9.54 -7.67
C TYR A 3 -3.76 -8.04 -7.48
N LEU A 4 -2.76 -7.51 -6.79
CA LEU A 4 -2.69 -6.08 -6.49
C LEU A 4 -1.36 -5.52 -6.96
N SER A 5 -1.37 -4.23 -7.24
CA SER A 5 -0.16 -3.46 -7.49
C SER A 5 0.15 -2.66 -6.24
N LEU A 6 1.43 -2.60 -5.88
CA LEU A 6 1.91 -1.81 -4.77
C LEU A 6 2.65 -0.60 -5.35
N ILE A 7 2.17 0.59 -5.05
CA ILE A 7 2.72 1.82 -5.59
C ILE A 7 3.39 2.61 -4.47
N TYR A 8 4.67 2.93 -4.66
CA TYR A 8 5.42 3.75 -3.72
C TYR A 8 5.32 5.19 -4.14
N ARG A 9 4.87 6.03 -3.21
CA ARG A 9 4.71 7.47 -3.42
C ARG A 9 5.41 8.20 -2.28
N GLN A 10 5.68 9.49 -2.48
CA GLN A 10 6.29 10.29 -1.42
C GLN A 10 5.38 10.39 -0.19
N GLN A 11 4.08 10.36 -0.40
CA GLN A 11 3.12 10.41 0.70
C GLN A 11 2.91 9.07 1.39
N GLY A 12 3.38 7.99 0.79
CA GLY A 12 3.19 6.67 1.36
C GLY A 12 3.04 5.63 0.28
N MET A 13 2.39 4.52 0.62
CA MET A 13 2.21 3.42 -0.31
C MET A 13 0.73 3.20 -0.57
N CYS A 14 0.40 2.89 -1.82
CA CYS A 14 -0.96 2.60 -2.22
C CYS A 14 -1.09 1.18 -2.74
N LEU A 15 -2.24 0.58 -2.52
CA LEU A 15 -2.61 -0.69 -3.12
C LEU A 15 -3.66 -0.43 -4.18
N SER A 16 -3.52 -1.06 -5.34
CA SER A 16 -4.46 -0.85 -6.43
C SER A 16 -4.81 -2.17 -7.10
N LYS A 17 -6.05 -2.29 -7.52
CA LYS A 17 -6.48 -3.43 -8.35
C LYS A 17 -6.16 -3.20 -9.81
N ARG A 18 -5.72 -2.01 -10.17
CA ARG A 18 -5.36 -1.69 -11.55
C ARG A 18 -3.93 -2.12 -11.82
N HIS A 19 -3.69 -2.55 -13.05
CA HIS A 19 -2.37 -3.02 -13.46
C HIS A 19 -1.87 -2.10 -14.57
N LEU A 20 -1.30 -0.98 -14.15
CA LEU A 20 -0.83 0.04 -15.06
C LEU A 20 0.68 0.02 -15.15
N SER A 21 1.21 0.57 -16.24
CA SER A 21 2.65 0.72 -16.38
C SER A 21 3.15 1.84 -15.46
N TRP A 22 4.45 1.84 -15.20
CA TRP A 22 5.03 2.90 -14.36
C TRP A 22 4.80 4.29 -14.98
N GLN A 23 4.76 4.35 -16.29
CA GLN A 23 4.51 5.62 -16.97
C GLN A 23 3.10 6.11 -16.70
N GLU A 24 2.13 5.21 -16.71
CA GLU A 24 0.75 5.57 -16.39
C GLU A 24 0.59 5.95 -14.94
N TRP A 25 1.30 5.27 -14.03
CA TRP A 25 1.26 5.64 -12.63
C TRP A 25 1.82 7.03 -12.39
N GLN A 26 2.86 7.42 -13.13
CA GLN A 26 3.44 8.75 -13.01
C GLN A 26 2.45 9.84 -13.40
N ILE A 27 1.59 9.56 -14.36
CA ILE A 27 0.57 10.51 -14.78
C ILE A 27 -0.49 10.69 -13.70
N ILE A 28 -0.90 9.58 -13.07
CA ILE A 28 -1.93 9.60 -12.04
C ILE A 28 -1.41 10.20 -10.75
N TYR A 29 -0.18 9.84 -10.38
CA TYR A 29 0.43 10.27 -9.11
C TYR A 29 1.69 11.07 -9.38
N PRO A 30 1.61 12.39 -9.28
CA PRO A 30 2.81 13.23 -9.50
C PRO A 30 3.95 12.92 -8.54
N ASP A 31 3.63 12.35 -7.36
CA ASP A 31 4.65 11.99 -6.38
C ASP A 31 5.07 10.53 -6.47
N TYR A 32 4.83 9.90 -7.60
CA TYR A 32 5.18 8.49 -7.83
C TYR A 32 6.69 8.28 -7.71
N ILE A 33 7.07 7.19 -7.04
CA ILE A 33 8.48 6.80 -6.92
C ILE A 33 8.72 5.51 -7.68
N SER A 34 7.98 4.45 -7.36
CA SER A 34 8.11 3.17 -8.05
C SER A 34 6.88 2.32 -7.77
N SER A 35 6.80 1.18 -8.45
CA SER A 35 5.67 0.28 -8.25
C SER A 35 6.10 -1.16 -8.50
N LEU A 36 5.38 -2.07 -7.86
CA LEU A 36 5.55 -3.51 -8.03
C LEU A 36 4.20 -4.10 -8.39
N ASP A 37 4.17 -4.86 -9.48
CA ASP A 37 2.93 -5.42 -10.01
C ASP A 37 2.77 -6.89 -9.67
N ASN A 38 1.55 -7.37 -9.85
CA ASN A 38 1.23 -8.80 -9.84
C ASN A 38 1.51 -9.48 -8.51
N TRP A 39 1.25 -8.79 -7.43
CA TRP A 39 1.30 -9.40 -6.11
C TRP A 39 0.02 -10.19 -5.87
N SER A 40 0.12 -11.48 -5.54
CA SER A 40 -1.03 -12.17 -5.00
C SER A 40 -1.31 -11.61 -3.61
N CYS A 41 -2.56 -11.70 -3.19
CA CYS A 41 -2.92 -11.17 -1.87
C CYS A 41 -2.14 -11.86 -0.76
N GLU A 42 -1.88 -13.15 -0.92
CA GLU A 42 -1.15 -13.93 0.06
C GLU A 42 0.30 -13.46 0.18
N ASP A 43 0.97 -13.34 -0.96
CA ASP A 43 2.37 -12.90 -0.97
C ASP A 43 2.50 -11.47 -0.48
N LEU A 44 1.57 -10.62 -0.87
CA LEU A 44 1.59 -9.22 -0.46
C LEU A 44 1.36 -9.09 1.04
N THR A 45 0.47 -9.91 1.60
CA THR A 45 0.23 -9.92 3.03
C THR A 45 1.50 -10.25 3.79
N ASP A 46 2.20 -11.31 3.36
CA ASP A 46 3.44 -11.72 4.01
C ASP A 46 4.50 -10.64 3.90
N PHE A 47 4.65 -10.05 2.71
CA PHE A 47 5.63 -9.00 2.49
C PHE A 47 5.36 -7.79 3.40
N LEU A 48 4.12 -7.34 3.44
CA LEU A 48 3.79 -6.16 4.22
C LEU A 48 3.91 -6.40 5.72
N GLN A 49 3.56 -7.58 6.19
CA GLN A 49 3.70 -7.89 7.61
C GLN A 49 5.16 -7.91 8.04
N GLU A 50 6.03 -8.38 7.16
CA GLU A 50 7.44 -8.49 7.45
C GLU A 50 8.14 -7.14 7.37
N GLU A 51 7.86 -6.37 6.33
CA GLU A 51 8.54 -5.11 6.09
C GLU A 51 7.96 -3.95 6.88
N TYR A 52 6.68 -4.01 7.18
CA TYR A 52 5.97 -2.90 7.81
C TYR A 52 5.13 -3.41 8.98
N PRO A 53 5.77 -3.82 10.07
CA PRO A 53 5.03 -4.39 11.21
C PRO A 53 4.15 -3.36 11.94
N ASP A 54 4.30 -2.09 11.63
CA ASP A 54 3.50 -1.04 12.25
C ASP A 54 2.23 -0.70 11.47
N LEU A 55 1.86 -1.53 10.50
CA LEU A 55 0.57 -1.36 9.83
C LEU A 55 -0.57 -1.54 10.82
N SER A 56 -1.52 -0.64 10.80
CA SER A 56 -2.67 -0.71 11.69
C SER A 56 -3.90 -0.17 10.96
N PRO A 57 -4.89 -0.99 10.67
CA PRO A 57 -4.97 -2.42 10.99
C PRO A 57 -3.90 -3.24 10.26
N ASP A 58 -3.87 -4.52 10.53
CA ASP A 58 -2.82 -5.39 9.98
C ASP A 58 -2.91 -5.48 8.45
N ALA A 59 -1.85 -6.07 7.86
CA ALA A 59 -1.76 -6.15 6.40
C ALA A 59 -2.93 -6.88 5.78
N ALA A 60 -3.35 -7.98 6.36
CA ALA A 60 -4.46 -8.76 5.80
C ALA A 60 -5.74 -7.94 5.75
N THR A 61 -6.01 -7.17 6.79
CA THR A 61 -7.21 -6.34 6.85
C THR A 61 -7.13 -5.23 5.79
N GLN A 62 -5.98 -4.59 5.66
CA GLN A 62 -5.84 -3.50 4.69
C GLN A 62 -5.93 -4.01 3.25
N ILE A 63 -5.39 -5.19 2.98
CA ILE A 63 -5.50 -5.79 1.66
C ILE A 63 -6.96 -6.09 1.34
N ALA A 64 -7.71 -6.60 2.30
CA ALA A 64 -9.14 -6.84 2.10
C ALA A 64 -9.88 -5.53 1.81
N CYS A 65 -9.52 -4.46 2.50
CA CYS A 65 -10.11 -3.14 2.23
C CYS A 65 -9.77 -2.66 0.83
N ALA A 66 -8.53 -2.88 0.39
CA ALA A 66 -8.13 -2.47 -0.95
C ALA A 66 -8.92 -3.22 -2.03
N ILE A 67 -9.14 -4.51 -1.82
CA ILE A 67 -9.90 -5.33 -2.76
C ILE A 67 -11.35 -4.84 -2.87
N ASN A 68 -11.92 -4.42 -1.75
CA ASN A 68 -13.31 -4.00 -1.71
C ASN A 68 -13.52 -2.52 -2.07
N ASN A 69 -12.44 -1.79 -2.27
CA ASN A 69 -12.52 -0.37 -2.63
C ASN A 69 -12.68 -0.21 -4.14
N ASN A 70 -13.35 0.86 -4.54
CA ASN A 70 -13.45 1.22 -5.96
C ASN A 70 -12.28 2.06 -6.41
N THR A 71 -11.51 2.59 -5.47
CA THR A 71 -10.34 3.43 -5.78
C THR A 71 -9.10 2.81 -5.14
N ASP A 72 -7.95 3.38 -5.44
CA ASP A 72 -6.72 2.92 -4.83
C ASP A 72 -6.75 3.17 -3.33
N TYR A 73 -6.12 2.28 -2.59
CA TYR A 73 -6.15 2.31 -1.13
C TYR A 73 -4.79 2.72 -0.59
N LEU A 74 -4.75 3.79 0.18
CA LEU A 74 -3.52 4.24 0.83
C LEU A 74 -3.32 3.47 2.12
N LEU A 75 -2.15 2.86 2.29
CA LEU A 75 -1.86 2.09 3.49
C LEU A 75 -1.84 2.98 4.72
N VAL A 76 -2.37 2.44 5.81
CA VAL A 76 -2.48 3.14 7.08
C VAL A 76 -1.52 2.52 8.08
N PHE A 77 -0.77 3.36 8.80
CA PHE A 77 0.19 2.90 9.78
C PHE A 77 -0.24 3.31 11.18
N GLU A 78 0.25 2.57 12.16
CA GLU A 78 -0.01 2.92 13.54
C GLU A 78 0.50 4.32 13.82
N GLU A 79 -0.34 5.11 14.45
CA GLU A 79 0.03 6.45 14.80
C GLU A 79 0.99 6.38 15.96
N SER A 80 2.24 6.55 15.70
CA SER A 80 3.17 6.63 16.78
C SER A 80 2.93 7.98 17.40
N SER A 81 2.43 7.94 18.55
CA SER A 81 2.19 9.15 19.23
C SER A 81 3.45 9.90 19.39
N PRO A 82 3.32 10.90 19.21
CA PRO A 82 4.43 11.73 19.28
C PRO A 82 4.99 11.88 20.68
N ARG A 83 4.82 11.04 20.57
CA ARG A 83 5.35 10.82 21.15
C ARG A 83 6.01 11.11 21.34
N GLN A 84 6.18 11.21 21.43
CA GLN A 84 6.71 11.18 21.30
C GLN A 84 7.25 11.82 21.45
N GLY A 85 7.60 12.19 21.82
CA GLY A 85 7.99 12.58 21.95
C GLY A 85 8.59 13.34 22.27
N TYR A 86 8.64 13.38 22.73
CA TYR A 86 9.03 13.86 23.04
C TYR A 86 9.25 14.33 23.40
N ASN A 87 9.45 14.61 23.56
CA ASN A 87 9.37 14.69 23.78
C ASN A 87 9.61 14.85 24.10
#